data_faab835fbd8a18374c490de473a6b660
#
_entry.id   faab835fbd8a18374c490de473a6b660
#
_cell.length_a   1.000
_cell.length_b   1.000
_cell.length_c   1.000
_cell.angle_alpha   90.00
_cell.angle_beta   90.00
_cell.angle_gamma   90.00
#
_symmetry.space_group_name_H-M   'P 1'
#
loop_
_entity.id
_entity.type
_entity.pdbx_description
1 polymer ?
#
loop_
_entity_poly.entity_id
_entity_poly.type
_entity_poly.pdbx_seq_one_letter_code
_entity_poly.pdbx_strand_id
1 'polypeptide(L)'
;MCSSDLAHAQQVIRWASNNREKEIQALSEATVLMPAPSVTPEGQVKFEKTEIQVMQCSTVDAIIRETEKGARVCALNFASYKNPGGMFTDGSMAQEESLCHASILYPVLCSDRVRSLFYDRHKGSLNKALYLSDMLYTPDVPFWQGGVETKASIITCAAPNKKAAQTYQKVPNDLCKLAMEDRIAAVLHTADVNQEDTLILGAFGCGVFGNDVREVAEIFRDQLECAFRGTFKRVVFAVLDHPS
;
A
#
# COMPACT_ATOMS: atom_id res chain seq x y z
N MET A 1 -15.48 17.74 2.44
CA MET A 1 -14.95 17.08 3.66
C MET A 1 -16.07 17.04 4.68
N CYS A 2 -16.42 15.84 5.16
CA CYS A 2 -17.48 15.68 6.16
C CYS A 2 -16.91 15.87 7.56
N SER A 3 -17.57 16.65 8.42
CA SER A 3 -17.14 16.87 9.81
C SER A 3 -17.13 15.57 10.64
N SER A 4 -17.91 14.57 10.21
CA SER A 4 -17.96 13.23 10.81
C SER A 4 -16.65 12.45 10.64
N ASP A 5 -15.99 12.56 9.48
CA ASP A 5 -14.79 11.77 9.17
C ASP A 5 -13.57 12.29 9.94
N LEU A 6 -13.47 13.60 10.09
CA LEU A 6 -12.47 14.24 10.97
C LEU A 6 -12.65 13.83 12.44
N ALA A 7 -13.91 13.84 12.93
CA ALA A 7 -14.19 13.42 14.31
C ALA A 7 -13.86 11.94 14.52
N HIS A 8 -14.17 11.08 13.54
CA HIS A 8 -13.82 9.67 13.57
C HIS A 8 -12.29 9.44 13.58
N ALA A 9 -11.55 10.13 12.73
CA ALA A 9 -10.09 10.05 12.73
C ALA A 9 -9.48 10.38 14.10
N GLN A 10 -9.93 11.48 14.71
CA GLN A 10 -9.50 11.86 16.06
C GLN A 10 -9.87 10.84 17.13
N GLN A 11 -11.04 10.20 17.00
CA GLN A 11 -11.47 9.13 17.91
C GLN A 11 -10.58 7.89 17.77
N VAL A 12 -10.28 7.45 16.54
CA VAL A 12 -9.38 6.32 16.26
C VAL A 12 -8.00 6.58 16.87
N ILE A 13 -7.42 7.77 16.65
CA ILE A 13 -6.10 8.14 17.20
C ILE A 13 -6.10 8.05 18.72
N ARG A 14 -7.08 8.69 19.38
CA ARG A 14 -7.17 8.69 20.87
C ARG A 14 -7.37 7.27 21.40
N TRP A 15 -8.26 6.50 20.79
CA TRP A 15 -8.51 5.12 21.19
C TRP A 15 -7.25 4.26 21.04
N ALA A 16 -6.56 4.34 19.91
CA ALA A 16 -5.35 3.60 19.64
C ALA A 16 -4.23 3.95 20.65
N SER A 17 -4.00 5.23 20.91
CA SER A 17 -3.00 5.69 21.88
C SER A 17 -3.30 5.20 23.29
N ASN A 18 -4.57 5.16 23.70
CA ASN A 18 -4.94 4.76 25.07
C ASN A 18 -5.01 3.24 25.27
N ASN A 19 -5.27 2.47 24.22
CA ASN A 19 -5.57 1.04 24.34
C ASN A 19 -4.55 0.12 23.67
N ARG A 20 -3.73 0.64 22.73
CA ARG A 20 -2.83 -0.16 21.88
C ARG A 20 -1.38 0.36 21.87
N GLU A 21 -0.97 1.18 22.85
CA GLU A 21 0.36 1.82 22.87
C GLU A 21 1.50 0.80 22.71
N LYS A 22 1.49 -0.29 23.45
CA LYS A 22 2.51 -1.35 23.35
C LYS A 22 2.53 -2.03 21.98
N GLU A 23 1.37 -2.22 21.38
CA GLU A 23 1.24 -2.83 20.07
C GLU A 23 1.72 -1.86 18.97
N ILE A 24 1.42 -0.57 19.08
CA ILE A 24 1.94 0.49 18.21
C ILE A 24 3.47 0.52 18.27
N GLN A 25 4.04 0.49 19.48
CA GLN A 25 5.49 0.46 19.66
C GLN A 25 6.10 -0.79 19.02
N ALA A 26 5.56 -1.97 19.30
CA ALA A 26 6.05 -3.23 18.75
C ALA A 26 6.00 -3.26 17.21
N LEU A 27 4.91 -2.78 16.61
CA LEU A 27 4.77 -2.67 15.15
C LEU A 27 5.71 -1.62 14.56
N SER A 28 5.93 -0.50 15.24
CA SER A 28 6.90 0.51 14.81
C SER A 28 8.33 -0.05 14.78
N GLU A 29 8.68 -0.87 15.77
CA GLU A 29 9.97 -1.56 15.83
C GLU A 29 10.09 -2.66 14.76
N ALA A 30 9.02 -3.41 14.51
CA ALA A 30 8.95 -4.48 13.51
C ALA A 30 8.87 -3.94 12.07
N THR A 31 8.48 -2.69 11.87
CA THR A 31 8.43 -2.07 10.54
C THR A 31 9.84 -1.92 9.97
N VAL A 32 10.04 -2.43 8.76
CA VAL A 32 11.33 -2.38 8.08
C VAL A 32 11.25 -1.59 6.77
N LEU A 33 12.35 -0.90 6.45
CA LEU A 33 12.54 -0.31 5.14
C LEU A 33 12.98 -1.41 4.18
N MET A 34 12.23 -1.56 3.11
CA MET A 34 12.57 -2.42 1.98
C MET A 34 13.14 -1.52 0.88
N PRO A 35 14.45 -1.59 0.60
CA PRO A 35 15.06 -0.78 -0.45
C PRO A 35 14.62 -1.27 -1.82
N ALA A 36 14.69 -0.36 -2.80
CA ALA A 36 14.50 -0.74 -4.20
C ALA A 36 15.47 -1.87 -4.58
N PRO A 37 15.00 -2.92 -5.27
CA PRO A 37 15.89 -3.96 -5.79
C PRO A 37 16.96 -3.36 -6.72
N SER A 38 18.20 -3.80 -6.59
CA SER A 38 19.32 -3.35 -7.43
C SER A 38 19.34 -4.00 -8.83
N VAL A 39 18.57 -5.05 -9.01
CA VAL A 39 18.35 -5.77 -10.27
C VAL A 39 16.86 -6.04 -10.42
N THR A 40 16.40 -6.29 -11.65
CA THR A 40 15.01 -6.69 -11.88
C THR A 40 14.71 -7.95 -11.07
N PRO A 41 13.78 -7.91 -10.11
CA PRO A 41 13.52 -9.05 -9.26
C PRO A 41 12.70 -10.10 -9.98
N GLU A 42 12.95 -11.37 -9.61
CA GLU A 42 12.12 -12.51 -9.99
C GLU A 42 11.60 -13.18 -8.73
N GLY A 43 10.34 -13.61 -8.75
CA GLY A 43 9.71 -14.27 -7.63
C GLY A 43 10.05 -15.76 -7.56
N GLN A 44 9.95 -16.33 -6.38
CA GLN A 44 10.07 -17.78 -6.20
C GLN A 44 8.76 -18.48 -6.61
N VAL A 45 8.84 -19.46 -7.48
CA VAL A 45 7.67 -20.29 -7.84
C VAL A 45 7.32 -21.20 -6.66
N LYS A 46 6.18 -20.95 -6.02
CA LYS A 46 5.67 -21.68 -4.84
C LYS A 46 4.36 -22.42 -5.15
N PHE A 47 3.62 -21.96 -6.15
CA PHE A 47 2.30 -22.45 -6.52
C PHE A 47 2.26 -22.75 -8.02
N GLU A 48 1.47 -23.71 -8.41
CA GLU A 48 1.25 -24.06 -9.83
C GLU A 48 0.65 -22.89 -10.60
N LYS A 49 -0.26 -22.15 -9.95
CA LYS A 49 -0.98 -21.01 -10.53
C LYS A 49 -1.32 -20.01 -9.45
N THR A 50 -1.17 -18.72 -9.76
CA THR A 50 -1.73 -17.63 -8.94
C THR A 50 -3.21 -17.45 -9.29
N GLU A 51 -4.09 -17.51 -8.29
CA GLU A 51 -5.50 -17.14 -8.44
C GLU A 51 -5.63 -15.61 -8.43
N ILE A 52 -6.16 -15.03 -9.51
CA ILE A 52 -6.35 -13.58 -9.62
C ILE A 52 -7.85 -13.29 -9.59
N GLN A 53 -8.27 -12.36 -8.73
CA GLN A 53 -9.64 -11.89 -8.63
C GLN A 53 -9.70 -10.36 -8.57
N VAL A 54 -10.68 -9.77 -9.28
CA VAL A 54 -11.06 -8.37 -9.12
C VAL A 54 -12.33 -8.33 -8.28
N MET A 55 -12.33 -7.50 -7.24
CA MET A 55 -13.46 -7.35 -6.31
C MET A 55 -13.85 -5.87 -6.23
N GLN A 56 -15.15 -5.60 -6.39
CA GLN A 56 -15.71 -4.27 -6.15
C GLN A 56 -15.93 -4.08 -4.64
N CYS A 57 -14.89 -3.71 -3.94
CA CYS A 57 -14.90 -3.49 -2.49
C CYS A 57 -13.72 -2.63 -2.05
N SER A 58 -13.75 -2.18 -0.81
CA SER A 58 -12.59 -1.52 -0.21
C SER A 58 -11.44 -2.51 0.06
N THR A 59 -10.23 -1.98 0.22
CA THR A 59 -9.08 -2.79 0.64
C THR A 59 -9.32 -3.46 1.99
N VAL A 60 -9.98 -2.76 2.93
CA VAL A 60 -10.31 -3.30 4.26
C VAL A 60 -11.30 -4.47 4.15
N ASP A 61 -12.36 -4.34 3.34
CA ASP A 61 -13.30 -5.44 3.09
C ASP A 61 -12.59 -6.67 2.51
N ALA A 62 -11.66 -6.46 1.58
CA ALA A 62 -10.89 -7.54 0.99
C ALA A 62 -9.97 -8.21 2.03
N ILE A 63 -9.29 -7.42 2.89
CA ILE A 63 -8.49 -7.95 4.01
C ILE A 63 -9.35 -8.86 4.90
N ILE A 64 -10.49 -8.35 5.38
CA ILE A 64 -11.39 -9.13 6.27
C ILE A 64 -11.82 -10.44 5.58
N ARG A 65 -12.32 -10.35 4.35
CA ARG A 65 -12.82 -11.53 3.60
C ARG A 65 -11.76 -12.59 3.36
N GLU A 66 -10.54 -12.20 3.05
CA GLU A 66 -9.47 -13.17 2.78
C GLU A 66 -8.90 -13.76 4.09
N THR A 67 -8.79 -12.97 5.15
CA THR A 67 -8.36 -13.48 6.46
C THR A 67 -9.39 -14.42 7.10
N GLU A 68 -10.69 -14.18 6.92
CA GLU A 68 -11.76 -15.11 7.34
C GLU A 68 -11.66 -16.48 6.65
N LYS A 69 -11.05 -16.57 5.46
CA LYS A 69 -10.74 -17.83 4.78
C LYS A 69 -9.47 -18.50 5.31
N GLY A 70 -8.82 -17.91 6.31
CA GLY A 70 -7.57 -18.40 6.88
C GLY A 70 -6.33 -18.04 6.07
N ALA A 71 -6.41 -17.07 5.15
CA ALA A 71 -5.26 -16.62 4.37
C ALA A 71 -4.34 -15.72 5.22
N ARG A 72 -3.03 -15.82 4.97
CA ARG A 72 -2.06 -14.82 5.38
C ARG A 72 -2.07 -13.69 4.35
N VAL A 73 -2.52 -12.53 4.78
CA VAL A 73 -2.84 -11.41 3.87
C VAL A 73 -1.81 -10.30 3.99
N CYS A 74 -1.31 -9.83 2.85
CA CYS A 74 -0.54 -8.60 2.74
C CYS A 74 -1.27 -7.62 1.81
N ALA A 75 -1.50 -6.40 2.25
CA ALA A 75 -2.15 -5.36 1.46
C ALA A 75 -1.20 -4.22 1.12
N LEU A 76 -1.38 -3.66 -0.09
CA LEU A 76 -0.66 -2.47 -0.53
C LEU A 76 -1.38 -1.21 -0.03
N ASN A 77 -0.68 -0.39 0.75
CA ASN A 77 -1.09 0.97 1.10
C ASN A 77 -0.62 1.94 0.00
N PHE A 78 -1.55 2.65 -0.64
CA PHE A 78 -1.29 3.65 -1.68
C PHE A 78 -0.83 4.95 -1.05
N ALA A 79 0.37 4.94 -0.52
CA ALA A 79 0.86 5.93 0.41
C ALA A 79 1.13 7.30 -0.20
N SER A 80 0.91 8.32 0.60
CA SER A 80 1.57 9.61 0.40
C SER A 80 3.09 9.45 0.59
N TYR A 81 3.90 10.09 -0.26
CA TYR A 81 5.35 10.08 -0.10
C TYR A 81 5.86 10.93 1.08
N LYS A 82 5.04 11.84 1.59
CA LYS A 82 5.46 12.84 2.58
C LYS A 82 4.65 12.87 3.88
N ASN A 83 3.38 12.47 3.82
CA ASN A 83 2.46 12.57 4.95
C ASN A 83 2.08 11.16 5.41
N PRO A 84 2.49 10.74 6.62
CA PRO A 84 2.01 9.48 7.18
C PRO A 84 0.48 9.43 7.21
N GLY A 85 -0.10 8.39 6.60
CA GLY A 85 -1.55 8.24 6.52
C GLY A 85 -2.26 9.27 5.63
N GLY A 86 -1.52 9.93 4.71
CA GLY A 86 -2.10 10.87 3.76
C GLY A 86 -2.74 12.09 4.39
N MET A 87 -4.02 12.29 4.13
CA MET A 87 -4.87 13.36 4.68
C MET A 87 -5.87 12.82 5.72
N PHE A 88 -5.50 11.75 6.44
CA PHE A 88 -6.34 11.10 7.44
C PHE A 88 -6.83 12.08 8.52
N THR A 89 -5.92 12.92 9.05
CA THR A 89 -6.26 13.93 10.05
C THR A 89 -7.06 15.11 9.52
N ASP A 90 -7.24 15.21 8.21
CA ASP A 90 -8.06 16.24 7.56
C ASP A 90 -9.43 15.69 7.10
N GLY A 91 -9.72 14.41 7.41
CA GLY A 91 -11.00 13.76 7.10
C GLY A 91 -11.13 13.29 5.64
N SER A 92 -10.02 12.98 4.99
CA SER A 92 -10.04 12.29 3.69
C SER A 92 -10.40 10.81 3.86
N MET A 93 -10.99 10.21 2.83
CA MET A 93 -11.44 8.82 2.79
C MET A 93 -10.92 8.06 1.57
N ALA A 94 -9.73 8.45 1.06
CA ALA A 94 -9.08 7.67 0.02
C ALA A 94 -8.52 6.34 0.59
N GLN A 95 -7.84 5.56 -0.22
CA GLN A 95 -7.44 4.20 0.14
C GLN A 95 -6.51 4.16 1.38
N GLU A 96 -5.48 5.02 1.44
CA GLU A 96 -4.58 5.09 2.61
C GLU A 96 -5.33 5.48 3.88
N GLU A 97 -6.21 6.49 3.80
CA GLU A 97 -7.01 6.94 4.92
C GLU A 97 -7.99 5.88 5.40
N SER A 98 -8.59 5.12 4.47
CA SER A 98 -9.49 4.00 4.80
C SER A 98 -8.77 2.91 5.60
N LEU A 99 -7.52 2.59 5.27
CA LEU A 99 -6.69 1.69 6.08
C LEU A 99 -6.44 2.25 7.48
N CYS A 100 -6.16 3.55 7.58
CA CYS A 100 -5.93 4.23 8.86
C CYS A 100 -7.18 4.29 9.74
N HIS A 101 -8.38 4.41 9.15
CA HIS A 101 -9.65 4.39 9.87
C HIS A 101 -9.98 3.02 10.48
N ALA A 102 -9.50 1.95 9.89
CA ALA A 102 -9.82 0.58 10.27
C ALA A 102 -8.67 -0.14 11.00
N SER A 103 -7.60 0.57 11.40
CA SER A 103 -6.40 -0.05 11.98
C SER A 103 -5.62 0.89 12.89
N ILE A 104 -4.54 0.40 13.50
CA ILE A 104 -3.54 1.24 14.17
C ILE A 104 -2.38 1.64 13.23
N LEU A 105 -2.56 1.54 11.92
CA LEU A 105 -1.51 1.87 10.96
C LEU A 105 -1.06 3.33 11.08
N TYR A 106 -2.00 4.28 11.22
CA TYR A 106 -1.67 5.71 11.31
C TYR A 106 -0.65 6.03 12.43
N PRO A 107 -0.87 5.68 13.71
CA PRO A 107 0.11 5.95 14.77
C PRO A 107 1.44 5.21 14.56
N VAL A 108 1.44 4.03 13.94
CA VAL A 108 2.68 3.31 13.56
C VAL A 108 3.47 4.13 12.55
N LEU A 109 2.83 4.60 11.47
CA LEU A 109 3.46 5.43 10.43
C LEU A 109 3.95 6.78 10.96
N CYS A 110 3.29 7.32 12.00
CA CYS A 110 3.65 8.58 12.64
C CYS A 110 4.81 8.47 13.64
N SER A 111 5.23 7.26 14.03
CA SER A 111 6.35 7.09 14.96
C SER A 111 7.64 7.68 14.37
N ASP A 112 8.49 8.27 15.23
CA ASP A 112 9.73 8.96 14.79
C ASP A 112 10.62 8.02 13.97
N ARG A 113 10.71 6.75 14.39
CA ARG A 113 11.49 5.73 13.69
C ARG A 113 10.97 5.50 12.27
N VAL A 114 9.67 5.27 12.11
CA VAL A 114 9.07 4.97 10.80
C VAL A 114 9.10 6.19 9.89
N ARG A 115 8.86 7.39 10.44
CA ARG A 115 8.99 8.66 9.71
C ARG A 115 10.39 8.84 9.13
N SER A 116 11.43 8.61 9.92
CA SER A 116 12.83 8.73 9.48
C SER A 116 13.16 7.68 8.40
N LEU A 117 12.64 6.47 8.53
CA LEU A 117 12.90 5.39 7.55
C LEU A 117 12.33 5.69 6.15
N PHE A 118 11.18 6.33 6.06
CA PHE A 118 10.47 6.48 4.79
C PHE A 118 10.20 7.93 4.42
N TYR A 119 9.41 8.65 5.22
CA TYR A 119 8.88 9.97 4.84
C TYR A 119 9.97 11.04 4.70
N ASP A 120 10.93 11.08 5.61
CA ASP A 120 12.00 12.09 5.56
C ASP A 120 12.96 11.82 4.39
N ARG A 121 13.21 10.55 4.06
CA ARG A 121 13.97 10.17 2.87
C ARG A 121 13.28 10.61 1.59
N HIS A 122 11.98 10.34 1.46
CA HIS A 122 11.20 10.71 0.28
C HIS A 122 11.07 12.23 0.12
N LYS A 123 10.94 12.98 1.21
CA LYS A 123 10.97 14.47 1.16
C LYS A 123 12.31 15.00 0.65
N GLY A 124 13.41 14.33 1.00
CA GLY A 124 14.75 14.68 0.55
C GLY A 124 15.05 14.36 -0.91
N SER A 125 14.28 13.46 -1.54
CA SER A 125 14.51 13.01 -2.91
C SER A 125 13.23 12.79 -3.69
N LEU A 126 12.73 13.85 -4.34
CA LEU A 126 11.47 13.79 -5.09
C LEU A 126 11.59 13.07 -6.44
N ASN A 127 12.81 12.85 -6.95
CA ASN A 127 13.08 12.17 -8.22
C ASN A 127 12.13 12.65 -9.34
N LYS A 128 12.04 13.96 -9.57
CA LYS A 128 11.14 14.58 -10.54
C LYS A 128 9.66 14.18 -10.39
N ALA A 129 9.20 13.99 -9.16
CA ALA A 129 7.88 13.50 -8.78
C ALA A 129 7.62 12.01 -9.11
N LEU A 130 8.62 11.25 -9.53
CA LEU A 130 8.53 9.79 -9.65
C LEU A 130 8.76 9.07 -8.31
N TYR A 131 9.33 9.79 -7.34
CA TYR A 131 9.67 9.33 -5.99
C TYR A 131 10.69 8.18 -5.95
N LEU A 132 10.99 7.69 -4.76
CA LEU A 132 11.87 6.53 -4.57
C LEU A 132 11.06 5.23 -4.66
N SER A 133 11.73 4.15 -5.03
CA SER A 133 11.11 2.81 -5.02
C SER A 133 11.31 2.07 -3.68
N ASP A 134 11.86 2.75 -2.67
CA ASP A 134 11.88 2.26 -1.30
C ASP A 134 10.45 2.21 -0.75
N MET A 135 10.18 1.25 0.11
CA MET A 135 8.88 1.09 0.76
C MET A 135 9.03 0.56 2.19
N LEU A 136 7.96 0.63 2.97
CA LEU A 136 7.91 0.00 4.28
C LEU A 136 7.16 -1.33 4.19
N TYR A 137 7.62 -2.31 4.95
CA TYR A 137 6.87 -3.49 5.28
C TYR A 137 6.57 -3.49 6.78
N THR A 138 5.29 -3.51 7.13
CA THR A 138 4.79 -3.58 8.51
C THR A 138 4.02 -4.88 8.67
N PRO A 139 4.52 -5.87 9.44
CA PRO A 139 3.85 -7.15 9.62
C PRO A 139 2.65 -7.03 10.56
N ASP A 140 1.65 -7.89 10.37
CA ASP A 140 0.58 -8.19 11.33
C ASP A 140 -0.16 -6.98 11.93
N VAL A 141 -0.43 -5.95 11.12
CA VAL A 141 -1.23 -4.79 11.53
C VAL A 141 -2.65 -5.25 11.84
N PRO A 142 -3.20 -4.96 13.04
CA PRO A 142 -4.59 -5.28 13.37
C PRO A 142 -5.55 -4.36 12.63
N PHE A 143 -6.58 -4.97 12.05
CA PHE A 143 -7.71 -4.33 11.37
C PHE A 143 -9.01 -4.72 12.04
N TRP A 144 -9.95 -3.79 12.09
CA TRP A 144 -11.29 -4.03 12.60
C TRP A 144 -12.36 -3.38 11.72
N GLN A 145 -13.43 -4.12 11.48
CA GLN A 145 -14.61 -3.64 10.76
C GLN A 145 -15.80 -4.53 11.11
N GLY A 146 -16.97 -3.92 11.35
CA GLY A 146 -18.22 -4.67 11.60
C GLY A 146 -18.16 -5.63 12.79
N GLY A 147 -17.32 -5.36 13.81
CA GLY A 147 -17.13 -6.24 14.98
C GLY A 147 -16.14 -7.39 14.78
N VAL A 148 -15.54 -7.50 13.59
CA VAL A 148 -14.44 -8.45 13.31
C VAL A 148 -13.11 -7.76 13.52
N GLU A 149 -12.19 -8.42 14.22
CA GLU A 149 -10.77 -8.02 14.31
C GLU A 149 -9.91 -9.10 13.66
N THR A 150 -8.98 -8.68 12.81
CA THR A 150 -8.04 -9.56 12.10
C THR A 150 -6.69 -8.88 11.95
N LYS A 151 -5.72 -9.56 11.32
CA LYS A 151 -4.39 -9.01 11.06
C LYS A 151 -4.01 -9.17 9.59
N ALA A 152 -3.34 -8.16 9.06
CA ALA A 152 -2.73 -8.21 7.74
C ALA A 152 -1.39 -7.47 7.75
N SER A 153 -0.42 -7.95 6.97
CA SER A 153 0.81 -7.20 6.70
C SER A 153 0.52 -6.06 5.74
N ILE A 154 1.24 -4.96 5.87
CA ILE A 154 1.06 -3.77 5.01
C ILE A 154 2.36 -3.38 4.34
N ILE A 155 2.31 -3.26 3.02
CA ILE A 155 3.37 -2.62 2.23
C ILE A 155 2.97 -1.16 2.01
N THR A 156 3.69 -0.23 2.62
CA THR A 156 3.47 1.21 2.45
C THR A 156 4.38 1.73 1.36
N CYS A 157 3.81 2.08 0.21
CA CYS A 157 4.56 2.47 -0.98
C CYS A 157 3.88 3.64 -1.71
N ALA A 158 4.65 4.65 -2.10
CA ALA A 158 4.17 5.78 -2.89
C ALA A 158 4.30 5.47 -4.40
N ALA A 159 3.20 5.56 -5.14
CA ALA A 159 3.22 5.45 -6.59
C ALA A 159 3.95 6.65 -7.24
N PRO A 160 4.54 6.50 -8.44
CA PRO A 160 4.98 7.65 -9.22
C PRO A 160 3.82 8.62 -9.47
N ASN A 161 4.06 9.92 -9.26
CA ASN A 161 3.07 10.96 -9.55
C ASN A 161 3.23 11.41 -11.00
N LYS A 162 2.66 10.63 -11.94
CA LYS A 162 2.75 10.85 -13.38
C LYS A 162 2.26 12.25 -13.76
N LYS A 163 1.15 12.70 -13.19
CA LYS A 163 0.59 14.02 -13.46
C LYS A 163 1.58 15.14 -13.11
N ALA A 164 2.17 15.12 -11.92
CA ALA A 164 3.14 16.13 -11.51
C ALA A 164 4.45 16.02 -12.30
N ALA A 165 4.94 14.78 -12.54
CA ALA A 165 6.15 14.53 -13.31
C ALA A 165 6.06 15.08 -14.73
N GLN A 166 4.95 14.85 -15.41
CA GLN A 166 4.73 15.37 -16.76
C GLN A 166 4.46 16.87 -16.78
N THR A 167 3.59 17.36 -15.89
CA THR A 167 3.18 18.77 -15.91
C THR A 167 4.32 19.71 -15.54
N TYR A 168 5.02 19.42 -14.43
CA TYR A 168 6.00 20.34 -13.84
C TYR A 168 7.44 19.99 -14.15
N GLN A 169 7.76 18.70 -14.37
CA GLN A 169 9.12 18.23 -14.57
C GLN A 169 9.41 17.79 -16.00
N LYS A 170 8.39 17.81 -16.87
CA LYS A 170 8.50 17.44 -18.30
C LYS A 170 9.05 16.01 -18.51
N VAL A 171 8.76 15.11 -17.57
CA VAL A 171 9.17 13.70 -17.68
C VAL A 171 8.40 13.03 -18.81
N PRO A 172 9.07 12.35 -19.75
CA PRO A 172 8.42 11.60 -20.82
C PRO A 172 7.55 10.44 -20.26
N ASN A 173 6.53 10.04 -21.06
CA ASN A 173 5.58 9.00 -20.64
C ASN A 173 6.24 7.64 -20.42
N ASP A 174 7.19 7.27 -21.26
CA ASP A 174 7.96 6.04 -21.17
C ASP A 174 8.75 5.94 -19.85
N LEU A 175 9.33 7.03 -19.38
CA LEU A 175 10.01 7.08 -18.09
C LEU A 175 9.02 7.01 -16.91
N CYS A 176 7.83 7.58 -17.05
CA CYS A 176 6.77 7.43 -16.05
C CYS A 176 6.31 5.96 -15.95
N LYS A 177 6.14 5.30 -17.11
CA LYS A 177 5.77 3.90 -17.20
C LYS A 177 6.85 3.00 -16.59
N LEU A 178 8.11 3.20 -16.98
CA LEU A 178 9.24 2.45 -16.42
C LEU A 178 9.30 2.56 -14.89
N ALA A 179 9.12 3.78 -14.35
CA ALA A 179 9.08 3.99 -12.90
C ALA A 179 7.93 3.24 -12.21
N MET A 180 6.79 3.06 -12.89
CA MET A 180 5.67 2.26 -12.38
C MET A 180 5.97 0.76 -12.47
N GLU A 181 6.58 0.29 -13.56
CA GLU A 181 7.03 -1.10 -13.72
C GLU A 181 8.00 -1.49 -12.61
N ASP A 182 9.04 -0.69 -12.38
CA ASP A 182 10.02 -0.89 -11.31
C ASP A 182 9.34 -0.89 -9.92
N ARG A 183 8.37 0.02 -9.71
CA ARG A 183 7.66 0.14 -8.46
C ARG A 183 6.79 -1.08 -8.16
N ILE A 184 6.05 -1.57 -9.14
CA ILE A 184 5.21 -2.76 -9.02
C ILE A 184 6.08 -4.00 -8.81
N ALA A 185 7.17 -4.14 -9.55
CA ALA A 185 8.13 -5.24 -9.36
C ALA A 185 8.70 -5.22 -7.93
N ALA A 186 9.07 -4.05 -7.40
CA ALA A 186 9.56 -3.90 -6.03
C ALA A 186 8.51 -4.26 -4.96
N VAL A 187 7.22 -3.90 -5.18
CA VAL A 187 6.10 -4.29 -4.30
C VAL A 187 5.94 -5.80 -4.26
N LEU A 188 5.90 -6.46 -5.42
CA LEU A 188 5.77 -7.91 -5.51
C LEU A 188 6.98 -8.62 -4.89
N HIS A 189 8.18 -8.12 -5.14
CA HIS A 189 9.40 -8.63 -4.52
C HIS A 189 9.37 -8.51 -2.99
N THR A 190 8.92 -7.37 -2.47
CA THR A 190 8.78 -7.15 -1.02
C THR A 190 7.82 -8.17 -0.40
N ALA A 191 6.69 -8.45 -1.05
CA ALA A 191 5.76 -9.46 -0.59
C ALA A 191 6.37 -10.88 -0.63
N ASP A 192 7.11 -11.22 -1.69
CA ASP A 192 7.75 -12.53 -1.85
C ASP A 192 8.82 -12.80 -0.79
N VAL A 193 9.74 -11.87 -0.56
CA VAL A 193 10.82 -12.03 0.44
C VAL A 193 10.29 -12.08 1.88
N ASN A 194 9.13 -11.48 2.14
CA ASN A 194 8.42 -11.60 3.42
C ASN A 194 7.46 -12.81 3.46
N GLN A 195 7.49 -13.67 2.43
CA GLN A 195 6.75 -14.92 2.37
C GLN A 195 5.24 -14.75 2.46
N GLU A 196 4.73 -13.65 1.93
CA GLU A 196 3.29 -13.44 1.82
C GLU A 196 2.72 -14.28 0.67
N ASP A 197 1.54 -14.87 0.87
CA ASP A 197 0.92 -15.76 -0.12
C ASP A 197 -0.33 -15.18 -0.77
N THR A 198 -1.02 -14.28 -0.06
CA THR A 198 -2.27 -13.64 -0.51
C THR A 198 -2.12 -12.14 -0.49
N LEU A 199 -2.21 -11.50 -1.67
CA LEU A 199 -2.04 -10.07 -1.81
C LEU A 199 -3.36 -9.35 -2.06
N ILE A 200 -3.56 -8.20 -1.40
CA ILE A 200 -4.62 -7.25 -1.73
C ILE A 200 -3.97 -6.03 -2.38
N LEU A 201 -4.23 -5.89 -3.67
CA LEU A 201 -3.75 -4.82 -4.53
C LEU A 201 -4.94 -3.98 -5.04
N GLY A 202 -4.73 -3.07 -5.98
CA GLY A 202 -5.78 -2.26 -6.58
C GLY A 202 -5.27 -1.28 -7.62
N ALA A 203 -6.01 -0.20 -7.88
CA ALA A 203 -5.70 0.83 -8.87
C ALA A 203 -4.59 1.79 -8.36
N PHE A 204 -3.39 1.25 -8.18
CA PHE A 204 -2.24 1.92 -7.56
C PHE A 204 -1.81 3.18 -8.30
N GLY A 205 -1.94 4.32 -7.65
CA GLY A 205 -1.57 5.62 -8.22
C GLY A 205 -2.50 6.16 -9.31
N CYS A 206 -3.64 5.51 -9.56
CA CYS A 206 -4.56 5.90 -10.65
C CYS A 206 -5.49 7.08 -10.28
N GLY A 207 -5.55 7.49 -9.02
CA GLY A 207 -6.32 8.65 -8.57
C GLY A 207 -5.60 9.97 -8.88
N VAL A 208 -5.31 10.75 -7.83
CA VAL A 208 -4.68 12.09 -7.95
C VAL A 208 -3.30 12.09 -8.62
N PHE A 209 -2.58 10.96 -8.63
CA PHE A 209 -1.28 10.85 -9.29
C PHE A 209 -1.38 10.65 -10.81
N GLY A 210 -2.57 10.34 -11.33
CA GLY A 210 -2.89 10.38 -12.75
C GLY A 210 -2.24 9.29 -13.58
N ASN A 211 -1.88 8.14 -12.99
CA ASN A 211 -1.47 6.98 -13.77
C ASN A 211 -2.70 6.37 -14.46
N ASP A 212 -2.50 5.88 -15.68
CA ASP A 212 -3.58 5.24 -16.44
C ASP A 212 -3.91 3.87 -15.85
N VAL A 213 -5.19 3.62 -15.56
CA VAL A 213 -5.65 2.39 -14.89
C VAL A 213 -5.39 1.15 -15.73
N ARG A 214 -5.48 1.26 -17.06
CA ARG A 214 -5.23 0.13 -17.98
C ARG A 214 -3.74 -0.18 -18.02
N GLU A 215 -2.89 0.86 -18.13
CA GLU A 215 -1.43 0.72 -18.08
C GLU A 215 -0.98 0.05 -16.79
N VAL A 216 -1.51 0.47 -15.63
CA VAL A 216 -1.19 -0.13 -14.32
C VAL A 216 -1.68 -1.58 -14.23
N ALA A 217 -2.88 -1.89 -14.73
CA ALA A 217 -3.41 -3.25 -14.75
C ALA A 217 -2.58 -4.17 -15.67
N GLU A 218 -2.14 -3.68 -16.84
CA GLU A 218 -1.25 -4.41 -17.75
C GLU A 218 0.11 -4.70 -17.10
N ILE A 219 0.70 -3.72 -16.42
CA ILE A 219 1.98 -3.92 -15.70
C ILE A 219 1.83 -5.00 -14.63
N PHE A 220 0.78 -4.97 -13.80
CA PHE A 220 0.54 -6.01 -12.81
C PHE A 220 0.37 -7.39 -13.45
N ARG A 221 -0.42 -7.47 -14.53
CA ARG A 221 -0.62 -8.72 -15.26
C ARG A 221 0.72 -9.28 -15.76
N ASP A 222 1.49 -8.45 -16.47
CA ASP A 222 2.74 -8.88 -17.08
C ASP A 222 3.75 -9.33 -16.02
N GLN A 223 3.84 -8.66 -14.89
CA GLN A 223 4.69 -9.08 -13.77
C GLN A 223 4.22 -10.41 -13.16
N LEU A 224 2.93 -10.59 -12.92
CA LEU A 224 2.37 -11.80 -12.31
C LEU A 224 2.37 -13.00 -13.26
N GLU A 225 2.33 -12.80 -14.57
CA GLU A 225 2.41 -13.86 -15.58
C GLU A 225 3.84 -14.25 -15.96
N CYS A 226 4.81 -13.34 -15.75
CA CYS A 226 6.21 -13.54 -16.09
C CYS A 226 7.10 -13.66 -14.85
N ALA A 227 7.66 -12.55 -14.37
CA ALA A 227 8.68 -12.51 -13.31
C ALA A 227 8.21 -13.10 -11.96
N PHE A 228 6.93 -12.97 -11.63
CA PHE A 228 6.32 -13.48 -10.38
C PHE A 228 5.29 -14.59 -10.62
N ARG A 229 5.44 -15.34 -11.72
CA ARG A 229 4.54 -16.43 -12.03
C ARG A 229 4.57 -17.51 -10.95
N GLY A 230 3.39 -17.83 -10.39
CA GLY A 230 3.27 -18.85 -9.35
C GLY A 230 3.95 -18.49 -8.01
N THR A 231 4.32 -17.24 -7.81
CA THR A 231 4.92 -16.77 -6.56
C THR A 231 3.89 -16.66 -5.44
N PHE A 232 2.68 -16.23 -5.78
CA PHE A 232 1.59 -16.02 -4.85
C PHE A 232 0.48 -17.03 -5.07
N LYS A 233 -0.17 -17.46 -3.98
CA LYS A 233 -1.34 -18.32 -4.02
C LYS A 233 -2.53 -17.57 -4.63
N ARG A 234 -2.71 -16.31 -4.17
CA ARG A 234 -3.86 -15.48 -4.53
C ARG A 234 -3.51 -14.01 -4.58
N VAL A 235 -4.06 -13.31 -5.57
CA VAL A 235 -3.99 -11.85 -5.70
C VAL A 235 -5.40 -11.31 -5.90
N VAL A 236 -5.83 -10.41 -5.03
CA VAL A 236 -7.11 -9.73 -5.09
C VAL A 236 -6.88 -8.26 -5.44
N PHE A 237 -7.47 -7.80 -6.52
CA PHE A 237 -7.55 -6.37 -6.84
C PHE A 237 -8.84 -5.80 -6.27
N ALA A 238 -8.73 -5.09 -5.15
CA ALA A 238 -9.83 -4.38 -4.52
C ALA A 238 -9.98 -3.01 -5.18
N VAL A 239 -11.08 -2.80 -5.90
CA VAL A 239 -11.34 -1.57 -6.66
C VAL A 239 -12.73 -1.07 -6.29
N LEU A 240 -12.81 0.17 -5.79
CA LEU A 240 -14.08 0.86 -5.58
C LEU A 240 -14.38 1.71 -6.81
N ASP A 241 -15.50 1.43 -7.46
CA ASP A 241 -16.09 2.37 -8.40
C ASP A 241 -16.68 3.55 -7.63
N HIS A 242 -16.10 4.71 -7.80
CA HIS A 242 -16.81 5.93 -7.41
C HIS A 242 -17.82 6.25 -8.54
N PRO A 243 -19.14 6.30 -8.26
CA PRO A 243 -20.06 6.81 -9.23
C PRO A 243 -19.62 8.24 -9.59
N SER A 244 -19.39 8.43 -10.89
CA SER A 244 -19.01 9.71 -11.53
C SER A 244 -20.09 10.77 -11.34
#